data_177cc80cb1863c0d1240fbdd05c90efc
#
_entry.id   177cc80cb1863c0d1240fbdd05c90efc
#
_cell.length_a   1.000
_cell.length_b   1.000
_cell.length_c   1.000
_cell.angle_alpha   90.00
_cell.angle_beta   90.00
_cell.angle_gamma   90.00
#
_symmetry.space_group_name_H-M   'P 1'
#
loop_
_entity.id
_entity.type
_entity.pdbx_description
1 polymer ?
#
loop_
_entity_poly.entity_id
_entity_poly.type
_entity_poly.pdbx_seq_one_letter_code
_entity_poly.pdbx_strand_id
1 'polypeptide(L)'
;MIYTPAPEDARLPPVRINLLSDTQTQPSAAMREAMARAPVGDEQIGADPTVNALCARVADLLGKEAAVFMASGTICNIAATLAHCRAGDEILAHETSHVVSLEGCTHAALGGFQIHPLAGTAGQFSADTLRAALHRPDRHQARQSLVCVEQTTNLGGGTVWRTSALGDIAALASANGLATHMDGARLMNASVASSVSPRQIASGWDSVWIDFSKGLGAPLGAVLAGSNDFIDQVWLWKQRLGGSLRQAGICAAACLYALDHNVDRLADDHANARLLAAGLSQIGGVTAEPPETNLVYFDISDVALSNQEFVDAMRADGVLISILGGRLRACTHLDVTTAMIQEALEVIRNVVERDTAARIGRRAQV
;
A
#
# COMPACT_ATOMS: atom_id res chain seq x y z
N MET A 1 -6.39 20.84 13.01
CA MET A 1 -5.19 20.46 12.24
C MET A 1 -5.11 18.94 12.25
N ILE A 2 -5.21 18.33 11.09
CA ILE A 2 -5.33 16.86 10.99
C ILE A 2 -3.97 16.17 11.11
N TYR A 3 -2.86 16.86 10.89
CA TYR A 3 -1.50 16.34 10.97
C TYR A 3 -0.52 17.45 11.40
N THR A 4 -0.42 17.68 12.69
CA THR A 4 0.84 18.17 13.23
C THR A 4 1.54 16.94 13.78
N PRO A 5 2.72 16.53 13.27
CA PRO A 5 3.52 15.52 13.96
C PRO A 5 3.64 15.98 15.40
N ALA A 6 3.29 15.13 16.36
CA ALA A 6 3.62 15.42 17.75
C ALA A 6 5.12 15.72 17.78
N PRO A 7 5.57 16.83 18.39
CA PRO A 7 7.00 17.05 18.59
C PRO A 7 7.55 15.80 19.25
N GLU A 8 8.73 15.34 18.80
CA GLU A 8 9.41 14.23 19.48
C GLU A 8 9.47 14.56 20.97
N ASP A 9 8.79 13.77 21.77
CA ASP A 9 8.84 13.96 23.21
C ASP A 9 10.22 13.50 23.68
N ALA A 10 11.10 14.47 23.94
CA ALA A 10 12.47 14.22 24.38
C ALA A 10 12.55 13.40 25.69
N ARG A 11 11.42 13.19 26.37
CA ARG A 11 11.32 12.33 27.56
C ARG A 11 11.17 10.85 27.22
N LEU A 12 10.77 10.53 25.98
CA LEU A 12 10.64 9.15 25.52
C LEU A 12 11.99 8.63 25.00
N PRO A 13 12.28 7.34 25.17
CA PRO A 13 13.47 6.74 24.60
C PRO A 13 13.43 6.81 23.07
N PRO A 14 14.58 6.74 22.37
CA PRO A 14 14.60 6.65 20.92
C PRO A 14 13.83 5.40 20.45
N VAL A 15 13.20 5.52 19.29
CA VAL A 15 12.56 4.36 18.63
C VAL A 15 13.63 3.38 18.22
N ARG A 16 13.61 2.17 18.77
CA ARG A 16 14.55 1.09 18.44
C ARG A 16 13.96 0.14 17.40
N ILE A 17 12.65 -0.08 17.47
CA ILE A 17 11.93 -0.98 16.56
C ILE A 17 10.76 -0.22 15.96
N ASN A 18 10.82 0.03 14.66
CA ASN A 18 9.77 0.75 13.94
C ASN A 18 8.93 -0.23 13.12
N LEU A 19 7.74 -0.56 13.63
CA LEU A 19 6.73 -1.38 12.96
C LEU A 19 5.50 -0.53 12.53
N LEU A 20 5.67 0.80 12.41
CA LEU A 20 4.58 1.71 12.08
C LEU A 20 4.04 1.45 10.67
N SER A 21 4.95 1.42 9.69
CA SER A 21 4.62 1.25 8.28
C SER A 21 5.87 0.94 7.46
N ASP A 22 5.73 0.20 6.38
CA ASP A 22 6.76 0.01 5.35
C ASP A 22 7.09 1.32 4.58
N THR A 23 6.29 2.38 4.75
CA THR A 23 6.63 3.73 4.27
C THR A 23 7.74 4.42 5.08
N GLN A 24 8.22 3.78 6.15
CA GLN A 24 9.30 4.29 6.99
C GLN A 24 10.68 3.73 6.59
N THR A 25 10.72 2.86 5.57
CA THR A 25 11.95 2.23 5.08
C THR A 25 12.98 3.27 4.62
N GLN A 26 14.25 2.98 4.89
CA GLN A 26 15.37 3.84 4.53
C GLN A 26 16.15 3.27 3.33
N PRO A 27 16.51 4.09 2.34
CA PRO A 27 17.35 3.64 1.24
C PRO A 27 18.72 3.22 1.77
N SER A 28 19.16 2.00 1.40
CA SER A 28 20.45 1.45 1.81
C SER A 28 21.62 2.28 1.28
N ALA A 29 22.80 2.12 1.86
CA ALA A 29 24.02 2.79 1.37
C ALA A 29 24.29 2.48 -0.10
N ALA A 30 24.10 1.23 -0.53
CA ALA A 30 24.29 0.82 -1.92
C ALA A 30 23.23 1.43 -2.86
N MET A 31 21.98 1.53 -2.43
CA MET A 31 20.93 2.23 -3.18
C MET A 31 21.26 3.73 -3.34
N ARG A 32 21.71 4.40 -2.26
CA ARG A 32 22.13 5.80 -2.30
C ARG A 32 23.31 6.03 -3.26
N GLU A 33 24.24 5.09 -3.31
CA GLU A 33 25.37 5.14 -4.26
C GLU A 33 24.88 4.98 -5.71
N ALA A 34 23.93 4.07 -5.97
CA ALA A 34 23.30 3.93 -7.28
C ALA A 34 22.58 5.22 -7.70
N MET A 35 21.87 5.89 -6.78
CA MET A 35 21.26 7.20 -7.02
C MET A 35 22.30 8.27 -7.37
N ALA A 36 23.40 8.34 -6.63
CA ALA A 36 24.44 9.35 -6.82
C ALA A 36 25.18 9.23 -8.16
N ARG A 37 25.23 8.01 -8.72
CA ARG A 37 25.91 7.71 -10.01
C ARG A 37 24.96 7.64 -11.20
N ALA A 38 23.66 7.83 -10.99
CA ALA A 38 22.67 7.67 -12.05
C ALA A 38 22.93 8.61 -13.23
N PRO A 39 22.99 8.14 -14.47
CA PRO A 39 22.89 8.98 -15.64
C PRO A 39 21.54 9.70 -15.65
N VAL A 40 21.54 11.00 -15.91
CA VAL A 40 20.31 11.81 -15.87
C VAL A 40 20.12 12.66 -17.12
N GLY A 41 18.89 13.06 -17.37
CA GLY A 41 18.50 13.97 -18.43
C GLY A 41 17.15 14.60 -18.12
N ASP A 42 16.58 15.35 -19.04
CA ASP A 42 15.26 15.94 -18.86
C ASP A 42 14.15 14.92 -19.17
N GLU A 43 13.43 14.49 -18.13
CA GLU A 43 12.33 13.54 -18.26
C GLU A 43 11.21 14.08 -19.17
N GLN A 44 10.96 15.41 -19.18
CA GLN A 44 9.85 16.00 -19.91
C GLN A 44 10.00 15.95 -21.45
N ILE A 45 11.22 15.76 -21.92
CA ILE A 45 11.49 15.53 -23.35
C ILE A 45 11.98 14.10 -23.63
N GLY A 46 11.80 13.19 -22.67
CA GLY A 46 12.22 11.80 -22.80
C GLY A 46 13.73 11.59 -22.83
N ALA A 47 14.52 12.55 -22.34
CA ALA A 47 15.98 12.50 -22.40
C ALA A 47 16.66 11.91 -21.15
N ASP A 48 15.90 11.56 -20.11
CA ASP A 48 16.46 10.91 -18.92
C ASP A 48 16.62 9.39 -19.13
N PRO A 49 17.86 8.88 -19.29
CA PRO A 49 18.05 7.48 -19.65
C PRO A 49 17.65 6.52 -18.54
N THR A 50 17.79 6.94 -17.26
CA THR A 50 17.47 6.09 -16.10
C THR A 50 15.97 6.00 -15.89
N VAL A 51 15.21 7.10 -16.08
CA VAL A 51 13.74 7.08 -16.07
C VAL A 51 13.23 6.20 -17.21
N ASN A 52 13.77 6.36 -18.41
CA ASN A 52 13.36 5.56 -19.58
C ASN A 52 13.60 4.06 -19.34
N ALA A 53 14.76 3.70 -18.77
CA ALA A 53 15.08 2.31 -18.44
C ALA A 53 14.12 1.74 -17.39
N LEU A 54 13.77 2.50 -16.35
CA LEU A 54 12.81 2.09 -15.32
C LEU A 54 11.42 1.88 -15.92
N CYS A 55 10.93 2.84 -16.72
CA CYS A 55 9.61 2.75 -17.34
C CYS A 55 9.51 1.56 -18.30
N ALA A 56 10.51 1.34 -19.13
CA ALA A 56 10.56 0.19 -20.04
C ALA A 56 10.54 -1.14 -19.24
N ARG A 57 11.33 -1.23 -18.18
CA ARG A 57 11.40 -2.44 -17.34
C ARG A 57 10.09 -2.73 -16.63
N VAL A 58 9.40 -1.71 -16.08
CA VAL A 58 8.11 -1.91 -15.41
C VAL A 58 7.01 -2.23 -16.41
N ALA A 59 6.99 -1.60 -17.59
CA ALA A 59 6.05 -1.96 -18.64
C ALA A 59 6.20 -3.43 -19.04
N ASP A 60 7.43 -3.91 -19.25
CA ASP A 60 7.68 -5.33 -19.54
C ASP A 60 7.29 -6.24 -18.37
N LEU A 61 7.67 -5.88 -17.13
CA LEU A 61 7.36 -6.64 -15.93
C LEU A 61 5.86 -6.85 -15.74
N LEU A 62 5.04 -5.83 -16.05
CA LEU A 62 3.58 -5.87 -15.96
C LEU A 62 2.88 -6.34 -17.24
N GLY A 63 3.63 -6.54 -18.35
CA GLY A 63 3.08 -6.88 -19.65
C GLY A 63 2.21 -5.78 -20.25
N LYS A 64 2.62 -4.51 -20.06
CA LYS A 64 1.97 -3.33 -20.61
C LYS A 64 2.80 -2.73 -21.75
N GLU A 65 2.17 -1.87 -22.57
CA GLU A 65 2.84 -1.25 -23.72
C GLU A 65 3.78 -0.13 -23.30
N ALA A 66 3.38 0.66 -22.29
CA ALA A 66 4.14 1.81 -21.80
C ALA A 66 3.98 2.01 -20.30
N ALA A 67 4.86 2.85 -19.74
CA ALA A 67 4.78 3.25 -18.34
C ALA A 67 5.31 4.67 -18.16
N VAL A 68 4.96 5.27 -17.01
CA VAL A 68 5.40 6.61 -16.63
C VAL A 68 5.83 6.61 -15.16
N PHE A 69 6.96 7.25 -14.87
CA PHE A 69 7.46 7.45 -13.52
C PHE A 69 6.67 8.54 -12.80
N MET A 70 6.32 8.31 -11.55
CA MET A 70 5.58 9.22 -10.68
C MET A 70 6.28 9.36 -9.32
N ALA A 71 6.09 10.51 -8.66
CA ALA A 71 6.71 10.76 -7.37
C ALA A 71 6.08 9.96 -6.21
N SER A 72 4.83 9.53 -6.35
CA SER A 72 4.11 8.78 -5.29
C SER A 72 3.00 7.90 -5.88
N GLY A 73 2.52 6.91 -5.09
CA GLY A 73 1.39 6.07 -5.46
C GLY A 73 0.07 6.83 -5.55
N THR A 74 -0.17 7.79 -4.67
CA THR A 74 -1.40 8.61 -4.71
C THR A 74 -1.53 9.37 -6.04
N ILE A 75 -0.42 9.91 -6.59
CA ILE A 75 -0.47 10.56 -7.90
C ILE A 75 -0.71 9.55 -9.04
N CYS A 76 -0.30 8.28 -8.89
CA CYS A 76 -0.65 7.22 -9.84
C CYS A 76 -2.15 6.97 -9.87
N ASN A 77 -2.78 6.80 -8.71
CA ASN A 77 -4.23 6.59 -8.59
C ASN A 77 -5.02 7.76 -9.18
N ILE A 78 -4.69 9.00 -8.79
CA ILE A 78 -5.44 10.15 -9.29
C ILE A 78 -5.22 10.39 -10.78
N ALA A 79 -4.00 10.24 -11.30
CA ALA A 79 -3.73 10.40 -12.72
C ALA A 79 -4.41 9.30 -13.55
N ALA A 80 -4.44 8.05 -13.06
CA ALA A 80 -5.14 6.96 -13.71
C ALA A 80 -6.66 7.19 -13.75
N THR A 81 -7.27 7.58 -12.63
CA THR A 81 -8.71 7.86 -12.60
C THR A 81 -9.08 9.05 -13.48
N LEU A 82 -8.27 10.12 -13.51
CA LEU A 82 -8.46 11.27 -14.40
C LEU A 82 -8.28 10.94 -15.89
N ALA A 83 -7.48 9.91 -16.21
CA ALA A 83 -7.32 9.43 -17.60
C ALA A 83 -8.48 8.51 -18.03
N HIS A 84 -9.05 7.71 -17.12
CA HIS A 84 -10.14 6.78 -17.42
C HIS A 84 -11.54 7.40 -17.32
N CYS A 85 -11.73 8.42 -16.46
CA CYS A 85 -13.03 8.95 -16.11
C CYS A 85 -13.22 10.42 -16.52
N ARG A 86 -14.47 10.85 -16.55
CA ARG A 86 -14.88 12.25 -16.76
C ARG A 86 -15.66 12.74 -15.54
N ALA A 87 -15.69 14.04 -15.31
CA ALA A 87 -16.51 14.61 -14.23
C ALA A 87 -17.96 14.13 -14.33
N GLY A 88 -18.51 13.67 -13.20
CA GLY A 88 -19.83 13.05 -13.10
C GLY A 88 -19.85 11.54 -13.30
N ASP A 89 -18.72 10.90 -13.60
CA ASP A 89 -18.64 9.44 -13.66
C ASP A 89 -18.60 8.81 -12.26
N GLU A 90 -18.89 7.51 -12.21
CA GLU A 90 -18.81 6.68 -11.01
C GLU A 90 -17.69 5.64 -11.14
N ILE A 91 -16.91 5.52 -10.06
CA ILE A 91 -15.83 4.54 -9.87
C ILE A 91 -16.33 3.50 -8.86
N LEU A 92 -16.15 2.21 -9.15
CA LEU A 92 -16.48 1.11 -8.24
C LEU A 92 -15.20 0.57 -7.61
N ALA A 93 -15.15 0.52 -6.27
CA ALA A 93 -14.00 0.02 -5.52
C ALA A 93 -14.45 -0.54 -4.16
N HIS A 94 -13.64 -1.41 -3.55
CA HIS A 94 -13.93 -1.90 -2.20
C HIS A 94 -13.98 -0.74 -1.19
N GLU A 95 -14.94 -0.77 -0.27
CA GLU A 95 -15.18 0.32 0.71
C GLU A 95 -13.95 0.69 1.55
N THR A 96 -13.02 -0.24 1.77
CA THR A 96 -11.78 -0.02 2.53
C THR A 96 -10.56 0.25 1.66
N SER A 97 -10.68 0.28 0.33
CA SER A 97 -9.55 0.55 -0.56
C SER A 97 -8.98 1.95 -0.35
N HIS A 98 -7.71 2.13 -0.69
CA HIS A 98 -7.00 3.40 -0.51
C HIS A 98 -7.67 4.56 -1.26
N VAL A 99 -8.11 4.33 -2.49
CA VAL A 99 -8.82 5.32 -3.31
C VAL A 99 -10.14 5.80 -2.70
N VAL A 100 -10.79 4.98 -1.88
CA VAL A 100 -12.03 5.34 -1.18
C VAL A 100 -11.74 6.09 0.13
N SER A 101 -10.77 5.61 0.93
CA SER A 101 -10.68 5.94 2.34
C SER A 101 -9.47 6.78 2.74
N LEU A 102 -8.38 6.83 1.95
CA LEU A 102 -7.09 7.37 2.39
C LEU A 102 -6.47 8.43 1.44
N GLU A 103 -7.21 8.94 0.45
CA GLU A 103 -6.69 9.92 -0.52
C GLU A 103 -7.33 11.30 -0.38
N GLY A 104 -7.87 11.64 0.79
CA GLY A 104 -8.37 12.98 1.10
C GLY A 104 -9.48 13.48 0.15
N CYS A 105 -10.34 12.58 -0.35
CA CYS A 105 -11.38 12.87 -1.35
C CYS A 105 -10.82 13.46 -2.66
N THR A 106 -9.59 13.16 -3.03
CA THR A 106 -8.91 13.73 -4.21
C THR A 106 -9.69 13.47 -5.50
N HIS A 107 -10.29 12.30 -5.64
CA HIS A 107 -11.07 11.91 -6.83
C HIS A 107 -12.31 12.81 -7.02
N ALA A 108 -13.00 13.16 -5.94
CA ALA A 108 -14.11 14.10 -5.98
C ALA A 108 -13.62 15.55 -6.19
N ALA A 109 -12.54 15.95 -5.48
CA ALA A 109 -12.03 17.31 -5.50
C ALA A 109 -11.42 17.71 -6.85
N LEU A 110 -10.68 16.82 -7.51
CA LEU A 110 -9.97 17.10 -8.76
C LEU A 110 -10.69 16.54 -9.99
N GLY A 111 -11.35 15.39 -9.85
CA GLY A 111 -12.00 14.70 -10.97
C GLY A 111 -13.51 14.92 -11.05
N GLY A 112 -14.13 15.29 -9.93
CA GLY A 112 -15.60 15.37 -9.85
C GLY A 112 -16.27 13.99 -9.97
N PHE A 113 -15.59 12.93 -9.56
CA PHE A 113 -16.08 11.55 -9.62
C PHE A 113 -16.84 11.18 -8.36
N GLN A 114 -17.89 10.37 -8.52
CA GLN A 114 -18.51 9.63 -7.44
C GLN A 114 -17.77 8.30 -7.27
N ILE A 115 -17.59 7.84 -6.02
CA ILE A 115 -17.12 6.49 -5.76
C ILE A 115 -18.28 5.68 -5.18
N HIS A 116 -18.55 4.53 -5.78
CA HIS A 116 -19.49 3.54 -5.27
C HIS A 116 -18.71 2.49 -4.47
N PRO A 117 -18.84 2.49 -3.13
CA PRO A 117 -18.14 1.52 -2.30
C PRO A 117 -18.79 0.14 -2.44
N LEU A 118 -17.98 -0.85 -2.77
CA LEU A 118 -18.39 -2.25 -2.83
C LEU A 118 -18.09 -2.95 -1.50
N ALA A 119 -19.08 -3.65 -0.96
CA ALA A 119 -18.89 -4.48 0.22
C ALA A 119 -18.12 -5.76 -0.11
N GLY A 120 -17.37 -6.27 0.88
CA GLY A 120 -16.61 -7.50 0.72
C GLY A 120 -15.92 -7.93 2.01
N THR A 121 -14.96 -8.83 1.89
CA THR A 121 -14.20 -9.36 3.03
C THR A 121 -12.72 -9.14 2.80
N ALA A 122 -12.00 -8.74 3.85
CA ALA A 122 -10.55 -8.55 3.79
C ALA A 122 -10.08 -7.61 2.65
N GLY A 123 -10.86 -6.57 2.36
CA GLY A 123 -10.54 -5.60 1.30
C GLY A 123 -10.85 -6.09 -0.13
N GLN A 124 -11.51 -7.23 -0.28
CA GLN A 124 -11.80 -7.86 -1.57
C GLN A 124 -13.31 -8.01 -1.78
N PHE A 125 -13.76 -7.82 -3.01
CA PHE A 125 -15.14 -8.07 -3.44
C PHE A 125 -15.18 -9.15 -4.52
N SER A 126 -16.33 -9.78 -4.73
CA SER A 126 -16.50 -10.80 -5.78
C SER A 126 -16.99 -10.20 -7.10
N ALA A 127 -16.85 -10.95 -8.20
CA ALA A 127 -17.50 -10.60 -9.45
C ALA A 127 -19.02 -10.54 -9.31
N ASP A 128 -19.64 -11.31 -8.41
CA ASP A 128 -21.08 -11.24 -8.14
C ASP A 128 -21.44 -9.95 -7.38
N THR A 129 -20.61 -9.49 -6.44
CA THR A 129 -20.79 -8.19 -5.81
C THR A 129 -20.69 -7.06 -6.84
N LEU A 130 -19.70 -7.11 -7.72
CA LEU A 130 -19.58 -6.14 -8.83
C LEU A 130 -20.83 -6.20 -9.74
N ARG A 131 -21.26 -7.40 -10.15
CA ARG A 131 -22.44 -7.58 -11.01
C ARG A 131 -23.71 -7.00 -10.39
N ALA A 132 -23.91 -7.17 -9.09
CA ALA A 132 -25.05 -6.62 -8.37
C ALA A 132 -25.04 -5.09 -8.28
N ALA A 133 -23.85 -4.47 -8.32
CA ALA A 133 -23.68 -3.02 -8.31
C ALA A 133 -23.79 -2.38 -9.70
N LEU A 134 -23.69 -3.18 -10.78
CA LEU A 134 -23.81 -2.66 -12.15
C LEU A 134 -25.27 -2.30 -12.44
N HIS A 135 -25.47 -1.15 -13.07
CA HIS A 135 -26.78 -0.71 -13.52
C HIS A 135 -26.76 -0.35 -15.02
N ARG A 136 -27.95 -0.37 -15.63
CA ARG A 136 -28.09 0.10 -17.02
C ARG A 136 -27.91 1.61 -17.10
N PRO A 137 -27.40 2.13 -18.23
CA PRO A 137 -27.35 3.58 -18.43
C PRO A 137 -28.72 4.22 -18.20
N ASP A 138 -28.78 5.18 -17.29
CA ASP A 138 -29.97 5.93 -16.94
C ASP A 138 -29.61 7.40 -16.72
N ARG A 139 -30.49 8.34 -17.19
CA ARG A 139 -30.27 9.78 -17.02
C ARG A 139 -30.25 10.27 -15.57
N HIS A 140 -30.72 9.45 -14.64
CA HIS A 140 -30.78 9.77 -13.20
C HIS A 140 -29.61 9.19 -12.40
N GLN A 141 -28.73 8.42 -13.06
CA GLN A 141 -27.59 7.75 -12.44
C GLN A 141 -26.27 8.20 -13.07
N ALA A 142 -25.20 8.22 -12.29
CA ALA A 142 -23.85 8.46 -12.81
C ALA A 142 -23.45 7.35 -13.81
N ARG A 143 -22.65 7.68 -14.80
CA ARG A 143 -22.08 6.68 -15.70
C ARG A 143 -20.99 5.90 -14.96
N GLN A 144 -21.17 4.60 -14.79
CA GLN A 144 -20.11 3.73 -14.29
C GLN A 144 -19.01 3.59 -15.34
N SER A 145 -17.76 3.88 -14.98
CA SER A 145 -16.66 3.95 -15.95
C SER A 145 -15.41 3.24 -15.55
N LEU A 146 -15.21 2.98 -14.25
CA LEU A 146 -13.96 2.39 -13.77
C LEU A 146 -14.22 1.43 -12.61
N VAL A 147 -13.52 0.29 -12.62
CA VAL A 147 -13.40 -0.62 -11.48
C VAL A 147 -11.98 -0.56 -10.95
N CYS A 148 -11.83 -0.33 -9.64
CA CYS A 148 -10.52 -0.31 -8.97
C CYS A 148 -10.39 -1.46 -7.98
N VAL A 149 -9.21 -2.09 -7.93
CA VAL A 149 -8.77 -3.02 -6.88
C VAL A 149 -7.45 -2.56 -6.28
N GLU A 150 -7.16 -3.01 -5.06
CA GLU A 150 -5.92 -2.71 -4.35
C GLU A 150 -5.14 -4.02 -4.07
N GLN A 151 -3.91 -4.12 -4.53
CA GLN A 151 -3.05 -5.30 -4.39
C GLN A 151 -1.74 -4.92 -3.66
N THR A 152 -1.46 -5.41 -2.45
CA THR A 152 -2.36 -6.12 -1.54
C THR A 152 -3.27 -5.15 -0.80
N THR A 153 -4.36 -5.65 -0.23
CA THR A 153 -5.33 -4.80 0.48
C THR A 153 -4.73 -4.26 1.78
N ASN A 154 -4.71 -2.94 1.98
CA ASN A 154 -4.11 -2.33 3.17
C ASN A 154 -4.98 -2.54 4.42
N LEU A 155 -6.18 -1.96 4.44
CA LEU A 155 -7.13 -2.12 5.55
C LEU A 155 -7.73 -3.53 5.63
N GLY A 156 -7.59 -4.30 4.56
CA GLY A 156 -7.99 -5.70 4.50
C GLY A 156 -6.97 -6.70 5.06
N GLY A 157 -5.87 -6.24 5.68
CA GLY A 157 -4.92 -7.14 6.35
C GLY A 157 -3.72 -7.57 5.51
N GLY A 158 -3.44 -6.92 4.39
CA GLY A 158 -2.36 -7.32 3.49
C GLY A 158 -2.70 -8.56 2.65
N THR A 159 -3.99 -8.84 2.47
CA THR A 159 -4.46 -10.02 1.74
C THR A 159 -4.14 -9.94 0.25
N VAL A 160 -3.86 -11.09 -0.35
CA VAL A 160 -3.50 -11.24 -1.76
C VAL A 160 -4.74 -11.64 -2.56
N TRP A 161 -5.07 -10.87 -3.58
CA TRP A 161 -6.10 -11.26 -4.53
C TRP A 161 -5.64 -12.48 -5.34
N ARG A 162 -6.49 -13.49 -5.44
CA ARG A 162 -6.26 -14.61 -6.36
C ARG A 162 -6.40 -14.13 -7.80
N THR A 163 -5.52 -14.59 -8.67
CA THR A 163 -5.54 -14.21 -10.11
C THR A 163 -6.84 -14.57 -10.81
N SER A 164 -7.50 -15.69 -10.40
CA SER A 164 -8.82 -16.05 -10.92
C SER A 164 -9.88 -15.00 -10.59
N ALA A 165 -9.92 -14.52 -9.34
CA ALA A 165 -10.87 -13.48 -8.92
C ALA A 165 -10.61 -12.14 -9.64
N LEU A 166 -9.33 -11.77 -9.79
CA LEU A 166 -8.94 -10.60 -10.59
C LEU A 166 -9.38 -10.73 -12.05
N GLY A 167 -9.20 -11.92 -12.64
CA GLY A 167 -9.62 -12.21 -14.02
C GLY A 167 -11.14 -12.14 -14.21
N ASP A 168 -11.91 -12.69 -13.26
CA ASP A 168 -13.38 -12.66 -13.30
C ASP A 168 -13.92 -11.22 -13.22
N ILE A 169 -13.31 -10.39 -12.37
CA ILE A 169 -13.66 -8.97 -12.23
C ILE A 169 -13.30 -8.20 -13.50
N ALA A 170 -12.10 -8.37 -14.03
CA ALA A 170 -11.64 -7.70 -15.24
C ALA A 170 -12.51 -8.09 -16.46
N ALA A 171 -12.83 -9.37 -16.62
CA ALA A 171 -13.71 -9.84 -17.69
C ALA A 171 -15.13 -9.24 -17.57
N LEU A 172 -15.68 -9.19 -16.35
CA LEU A 172 -17.01 -8.59 -16.12
C LEU A 172 -17.00 -7.09 -16.39
N ALA A 173 -15.97 -6.35 -15.95
CA ALA A 173 -15.80 -4.93 -16.22
C ALA A 173 -15.73 -4.66 -17.73
N SER A 174 -14.87 -5.37 -18.45
CA SER A 174 -14.72 -5.26 -19.91
C SER A 174 -16.03 -5.55 -20.66
N ALA A 175 -16.77 -6.60 -20.27
CA ALA A 175 -18.06 -6.94 -20.87
C ALA A 175 -19.13 -5.87 -20.68
N ASN A 176 -18.94 -4.97 -19.72
CA ASN A 176 -19.86 -3.85 -19.43
C ASN A 176 -19.28 -2.48 -19.84
N GLY A 177 -18.15 -2.46 -20.56
CA GLY A 177 -17.52 -1.23 -21.06
C GLY A 177 -16.88 -0.35 -19.98
N LEU A 178 -16.54 -0.93 -18.81
CA LEU A 178 -15.80 -0.26 -17.76
C LEU A 178 -14.30 -0.49 -17.95
N ALA A 179 -13.52 0.54 -17.73
CA ALA A 179 -12.08 0.43 -17.59
C ALA A 179 -11.72 -0.22 -16.24
N THR A 180 -10.48 -0.70 -16.11
CA THR A 180 -9.97 -1.35 -14.91
C THR A 180 -8.65 -0.74 -14.45
N HIS A 181 -8.52 -0.50 -13.15
CA HIS A 181 -7.31 0.03 -12.53
C HIS A 181 -6.90 -0.78 -11.31
N MET A 182 -5.62 -1.14 -11.24
CA MET A 182 -5.06 -1.83 -10.09
C MET A 182 -4.10 -0.91 -9.33
N ASP A 183 -4.48 -0.55 -8.12
CA ASP A 183 -3.57 0.00 -7.13
C ASP A 183 -2.59 -1.10 -6.70
N GLY A 184 -1.37 -1.01 -7.21
CA GLY A 184 -0.32 -1.99 -6.98
C GLY A 184 0.65 -1.61 -5.86
N ALA A 185 0.17 -0.87 -4.84
CA ALA A 185 0.98 -0.37 -3.74
C ALA A 185 1.86 -1.43 -3.06
N ARG A 186 1.42 -2.69 -3.09
CA ARG A 186 2.17 -3.86 -2.61
C ARG A 186 2.07 -5.06 -3.56
N LEU A 187 1.99 -4.79 -4.87
CA LEU A 187 1.91 -5.83 -5.91
C LEU A 187 3.11 -6.78 -5.85
N MET A 188 4.31 -6.26 -5.55
CA MET A 188 5.50 -7.09 -5.43
C MET A 188 5.44 -8.02 -4.22
N ASN A 189 4.84 -7.59 -3.10
CA ASN A 189 4.54 -8.46 -1.97
C ASN A 189 3.57 -9.59 -2.39
N ALA A 190 2.52 -9.25 -3.14
CA ALA A 190 1.58 -10.25 -3.64
C ALA A 190 2.27 -11.27 -4.56
N SER A 191 3.13 -10.80 -5.46
CA SER A 191 3.91 -11.66 -6.36
C SER A 191 4.78 -12.65 -5.60
N VAL A 192 5.54 -12.17 -4.60
CA VAL A 192 6.41 -13.02 -3.78
C VAL A 192 5.59 -14.00 -2.93
N ALA A 193 4.52 -13.53 -2.29
CA ALA A 193 3.69 -14.38 -1.42
C ALA A 193 2.97 -15.49 -2.18
N SER A 194 2.48 -15.21 -3.39
CA SER A 194 1.72 -16.16 -4.20
C SER A 194 2.58 -16.98 -5.19
N SER A 195 3.86 -16.57 -5.37
CA SER A 195 4.72 -17.11 -6.44
C SER A 195 4.13 -16.94 -7.85
N VAL A 196 3.30 -15.90 -8.04
CA VAL A 196 2.71 -15.53 -9.32
C VAL A 196 3.43 -14.31 -9.88
N SER A 197 3.81 -14.32 -11.15
CA SER A 197 4.53 -13.20 -11.74
C SER A 197 3.69 -11.91 -11.77
N PRO A 198 4.33 -10.72 -11.65
CA PRO A 198 3.61 -9.44 -11.77
C PRO A 198 2.81 -9.32 -13.06
N ARG A 199 3.33 -9.86 -14.17
CA ARG A 199 2.63 -9.94 -15.47
C ARG A 199 1.30 -10.71 -15.38
N GLN A 200 1.30 -11.84 -14.68
CA GLN A 200 0.09 -12.65 -14.52
C GLN A 200 -0.93 -11.95 -13.60
N ILE A 201 -0.46 -11.30 -12.51
CA ILE A 201 -1.31 -10.52 -11.61
C ILE A 201 -1.96 -9.34 -12.37
N ALA A 202 -1.19 -8.65 -13.21
CA ALA A 202 -1.62 -7.48 -14.00
C ALA A 202 -2.42 -7.85 -15.27
N SER A 203 -2.56 -9.15 -15.57
CA SER A 203 -3.23 -9.60 -16.79
C SER A 203 -4.71 -9.21 -16.80
N GLY A 204 -5.19 -8.65 -17.92
CA GLY A 204 -6.57 -8.23 -18.09
C GLY A 204 -6.94 -6.87 -17.48
N TRP A 205 -6.02 -6.20 -16.78
CA TRP A 205 -6.21 -4.86 -16.22
C TRP A 205 -5.69 -3.79 -17.17
N ASP A 206 -6.44 -2.71 -17.41
CA ASP A 206 -6.05 -1.66 -18.35
C ASP A 206 -4.88 -0.82 -17.83
N SER A 207 -4.87 -0.54 -16.53
CA SER A 207 -3.79 0.20 -15.87
C SER A 207 -3.42 -0.41 -14.52
N VAL A 208 -2.11 -0.42 -14.24
CA VAL A 208 -1.53 -0.98 -13.01
C VAL A 208 -0.32 -0.15 -12.61
N TRP A 209 -0.10 0.09 -11.33
CA TRP A 209 1.12 0.73 -10.89
C TRP A 209 1.85 -0.07 -9.79
N ILE A 210 3.14 0.20 -9.62
CA ILE A 210 4.00 -0.38 -8.59
C ILE A 210 4.57 0.75 -7.73
N ASP A 211 4.55 0.56 -6.39
CA ASP A 211 5.22 1.45 -5.43
C ASP A 211 6.63 0.95 -5.13
N PHE A 212 7.56 1.88 -5.08
CA PHE A 212 8.94 1.62 -4.72
C PHE A 212 9.31 2.17 -3.34
N SER A 213 8.47 3.04 -2.77
CA SER A 213 8.74 3.76 -1.51
C SER A 213 8.22 3.06 -0.26
N LYS A 214 7.87 1.78 -0.37
CA LYS A 214 7.43 0.92 0.74
C LYS A 214 8.44 -0.22 0.99
N GLY A 215 8.01 -1.47 0.97
CA GLY A 215 8.87 -2.64 1.20
C GLY A 215 10.07 -2.73 0.26
N LEU A 216 10.02 -2.09 -0.91
CA LEU A 216 11.15 -2.02 -1.85
C LEU A 216 12.22 -1.00 -1.45
N GLY A 217 11.96 -0.08 -0.51
CA GLY A 217 12.95 0.75 0.15
C GLY A 217 13.50 1.94 -0.63
N ALA A 218 12.92 2.31 -1.77
CA ALA A 218 13.29 3.54 -2.45
C ALA A 218 12.77 4.77 -1.69
N PRO A 219 13.47 5.91 -1.72
CA PRO A 219 13.06 7.10 -0.95
C PRO A 219 11.78 7.75 -1.48
N LEU A 220 11.49 7.56 -2.74
CA LEU A 220 10.26 7.95 -3.44
C LEU A 220 10.18 7.20 -4.77
N GLY A 221 9.00 7.19 -5.36
CA GLY A 221 8.79 6.70 -6.70
C GLY A 221 7.71 5.63 -6.80
N ALA A 222 6.92 5.77 -7.83
CA ALA A 222 5.96 4.80 -8.31
C ALA A 222 5.98 4.80 -9.84
N VAL A 223 5.56 3.72 -10.47
CA VAL A 223 5.50 3.63 -11.93
C VAL A 223 4.13 3.12 -12.33
N LEU A 224 3.41 3.93 -13.09
CA LEU A 224 2.09 3.61 -13.64
C LEU A 224 2.25 3.11 -15.07
N ALA A 225 1.64 1.97 -15.40
CA ALA A 225 1.73 1.30 -16.68
C ALA A 225 0.35 1.02 -17.29
N GLY A 226 0.27 1.04 -18.62
CA GLY A 226 -0.94 0.78 -19.39
C GLY A 226 -0.66 0.75 -20.90
N SER A 227 -1.67 1.03 -21.72
CA SER A 227 -1.48 1.22 -23.17
C SER A 227 -0.75 2.54 -23.47
N ASN A 228 -0.20 2.68 -24.67
CA ASN A 228 0.42 3.93 -25.13
C ASN A 228 -0.55 5.10 -25.02
N ASP A 229 -1.77 4.95 -25.55
CA ASP A 229 -2.79 6.01 -25.52
C ASP A 229 -3.17 6.41 -24.10
N PHE A 230 -3.26 5.45 -23.18
CA PHE A 230 -3.51 5.72 -21.76
C PHE A 230 -2.35 6.51 -21.14
N ILE A 231 -1.11 6.11 -21.37
CA ILE A 231 0.07 6.78 -20.82
C ILE A 231 0.22 8.20 -21.37
N ASP A 232 -0.13 8.45 -22.62
CA ASP A 232 -0.16 9.80 -23.19
C ASP A 232 -1.17 10.70 -22.46
N GLN A 233 -2.36 10.17 -22.11
CA GLN A 233 -3.33 10.90 -21.28
C GLN A 233 -2.81 11.11 -19.85
N VAL A 234 -2.16 10.12 -19.27
CA VAL A 234 -1.56 10.23 -17.94
C VAL A 234 -0.47 11.30 -17.91
N TRP A 235 0.34 11.45 -18.96
CA TRP A 235 1.34 12.52 -19.06
C TRP A 235 0.72 13.93 -19.02
N LEU A 236 -0.45 14.14 -19.63
CA LEU A 236 -1.17 15.41 -19.51
C LEU A 236 -1.59 15.69 -18.07
N TRP A 237 -2.07 14.67 -17.36
CA TRP A 237 -2.46 14.80 -15.96
C TRP A 237 -1.25 14.94 -15.04
N LYS A 238 -0.16 14.20 -15.28
CA LYS A 238 1.11 14.37 -14.58
C LYS A 238 1.57 15.82 -14.62
N GLN A 239 1.51 16.45 -15.82
CA GLN A 239 1.86 17.86 -15.98
C GLN A 239 0.92 18.78 -15.21
N ARG A 240 -0.40 18.59 -15.33
CA ARG A 240 -1.42 19.42 -14.66
C ARG A 240 -1.35 19.34 -13.13
N LEU A 241 -1.01 18.18 -12.60
CA LEU A 241 -0.84 17.92 -11.16
C LEU A 241 0.52 18.40 -10.61
N GLY A 242 1.38 18.97 -11.46
CA GLY A 242 2.73 19.41 -11.06
C GLY A 242 3.70 18.26 -10.80
N GLY A 243 3.39 17.05 -11.29
CA GLY A 243 4.19 15.85 -11.10
C GLY A 243 5.29 15.62 -12.14
N SER A 244 5.38 16.47 -13.17
CA SER A 244 6.45 16.39 -14.17
C SER A 244 7.77 16.89 -13.58
N LEU A 245 8.78 16.04 -13.63
CA LEU A 245 10.10 16.30 -13.04
C LEU A 245 11.10 16.74 -14.13
N ARG A 246 12.37 16.86 -13.77
CA ARG A 246 13.48 17.13 -14.66
C ARG A 246 14.46 15.96 -14.63
N GLN A 247 15.52 16.03 -13.84
CA GLN A 247 16.54 14.97 -13.72
C GLN A 247 16.09 13.91 -12.72
N ALA A 248 14.96 13.26 -13.01
CA ALA A 248 14.33 12.28 -12.13
C ALA A 248 15.09 10.95 -12.06
N GLY A 249 16.06 10.74 -12.95
CA GLY A 249 16.90 9.54 -12.99
C GLY A 249 17.61 9.24 -11.67
N ILE A 250 17.91 10.26 -10.85
CA ILE A 250 18.43 10.05 -9.50
C ILE A 250 17.49 9.18 -8.67
N CYS A 251 16.19 9.48 -8.69
CA CYS A 251 15.19 8.72 -7.97
C CYS A 251 14.83 7.40 -8.66
N ALA A 252 14.76 7.41 -10.00
CA ALA A 252 14.50 6.21 -10.79
C ALA A 252 15.58 5.13 -10.60
N ALA A 253 16.83 5.53 -10.36
CA ALA A 253 17.92 4.60 -10.05
C ALA A 253 17.68 3.82 -8.76
N ALA A 254 17.07 4.43 -7.74
CA ALA A 254 16.67 3.72 -6.53
C ALA A 254 15.61 2.67 -6.83
N CYS A 255 14.66 2.97 -7.71
CA CYS A 255 13.62 2.04 -8.14
C CYS A 255 14.19 0.86 -8.94
N LEU A 256 15.15 1.12 -9.84
CA LEU A 256 15.87 0.06 -10.57
C LEU A 256 16.67 -0.82 -9.61
N TYR A 257 17.41 -0.21 -8.68
CA TYR A 257 18.13 -0.94 -7.63
C TYR A 257 17.17 -1.84 -6.81
N ALA A 258 16.01 -1.32 -6.46
CA ALA A 258 14.99 -2.05 -5.71
C ALA A 258 14.48 -3.28 -6.47
N LEU A 259 14.25 -3.16 -7.79
CA LEU A 259 13.87 -4.30 -8.64
C LEU A 259 14.95 -5.38 -8.72
N ASP A 260 16.23 -5.00 -8.65
CA ASP A 260 17.34 -5.93 -8.76
C ASP A 260 17.68 -6.62 -7.43
N HIS A 261 17.43 -5.96 -6.29
CA HIS A 261 17.96 -6.40 -5.01
C HIS A 261 16.94 -6.59 -3.89
N ASN A 262 15.76 -5.94 -3.97
CA ASN A 262 14.85 -5.90 -2.84
C ASN A 262 13.54 -6.69 -3.04
N VAL A 263 13.29 -7.25 -4.23
CA VAL A 263 12.05 -8.01 -4.49
C VAL A 263 12.05 -9.33 -3.72
N ASP A 264 13.07 -10.15 -3.91
CA ASP A 264 13.11 -11.50 -3.31
C ASP A 264 13.14 -11.43 -1.78
N ARG A 265 13.79 -10.41 -1.21
CA ARG A 265 13.86 -10.22 0.24
C ARG A 265 12.50 -9.85 0.90
N LEU A 266 11.47 -9.49 0.14
CA LEU A 266 10.12 -9.33 0.69
C LEU A 266 9.62 -10.62 1.37
N ALA A 267 10.17 -11.79 0.99
CA ALA A 267 9.90 -13.05 1.67
C ALA A 267 10.32 -13.03 3.15
N ASP A 268 11.42 -12.30 3.49
CA ASP A 268 11.88 -12.13 4.88
C ASP A 268 10.89 -11.29 5.69
N ASP A 269 10.32 -10.23 5.07
CA ASP A 269 9.28 -9.41 5.69
C ASP A 269 8.03 -10.25 6.00
N HIS A 270 7.62 -11.10 5.06
CA HIS A 270 6.49 -12.01 5.25
C HIS A 270 6.78 -13.07 6.34
N ALA A 271 8.01 -13.58 6.42
CA ALA A 271 8.41 -14.51 7.47
C ALA A 271 8.39 -13.84 8.85
N ASN A 272 8.90 -12.60 8.95
CA ASN A 272 8.86 -11.79 10.15
C ASN A 272 7.42 -11.46 10.58
N ALA A 273 6.53 -11.16 9.64
CA ALA A 273 5.11 -10.93 9.92
C ALA A 273 4.44 -12.19 10.51
N ARG A 274 4.68 -13.36 9.91
CA ARG A 274 4.17 -14.63 10.43
C ARG A 274 4.72 -14.93 11.83
N LEU A 275 6.02 -14.69 12.07
CA LEU A 275 6.64 -14.87 13.39
C LEU A 275 5.99 -13.95 14.43
N LEU A 276 5.77 -12.68 14.08
CA LEU A 276 5.10 -11.71 14.95
C LEU A 276 3.68 -12.16 15.28
N ALA A 277 2.86 -12.52 14.29
CA ALA A 277 1.48 -12.96 14.49
C ALA A 277 1.39 -14.23 15.34
N ALA A 278 2.28 -15.22 15.09
CA ALA A 278 2.34 -16.44 15.88
C ALA A 278 2.73 -16.16 17.35
N GLY A 279 3.68 -15.24 17.58
CA GLY A 279 4.08 -14.82 18.92
C GLY A 279 2.98 -14.05 19.65
N LEU A 280 2.28 -13.15 18.96
CA LEU A 280 1.12 -12.41 19.51
C LEU A 280 0.03 -13.35 19.99
N SER A 281 -0.29 -14.39 19.22
CA SER A 281 -1.31 -15.39 19.58
C SER A 281 -0.93 -16.24 20.82
N GLN A 282 0.30 -16.15 21.31
CA GLN A 282 0.73 -16.79 22.57
C GLN A 282 0.62 -15.85 23.80
N ILE A 283 0.25 -14.59 23.59
CA ILE A 283 0.09 -13.60 24.65
C ILE A 283 -1.39 -13.55 25.05
N GLY A 284 -1.68 -13.85 26.32
CA GLY A 284 -3.06 -13.83 26.82
C GLY A 284 -3.71 -12.48 26.63
N GLY A 285 -4.92 -12.45 26.09
CA GLY A 285 -5.67 -11.23 25.80
C GLY A 285 -5.35 -10.55 24.47
N VAL A 286 -4.44 -11.13 23.66
CA VAL A 286 -4.10 -10.64 22.32
C VAL A 286 -4.55 -11.65 21.29
N THR A 287 -5.19 -11.17 20.22
CA THR A 287 -5.61 -11.99 19.08
C THR A 287 -5.03 -11.40 17.79
N ALA A 288 -4.30 -12.19 17.02
CA ALA A 288 -3.72 -11.77 15.75
C ALA A 288 -4.24 -12.63 14.60
N GLU A 289 -4.52 -12.00 13.46
CA GLU A 289 -4.84 -12.70 12.23
C GLU A 289 -3.56 -13.23 11.55
N PRO A 290 -3.57 -14.43 10.96
CA PRO A 290 -2.44 -14.92 10.18
C PRO A 290 -2.21 -14.02 8.96
N PRO A 291 -1.04 -13.35 8.83
CA PRO A 291 -0.79 -12.47 7.70
C PRO A 291 -0.42 -13.26 6.44
N GLU A 292 -0.91 -12.82 5.30
CA GLU A 292 -0.49 -13.34 3.99
C GLU A 292 0.81 -12.67 3.51
N THR A 293 1.03 -11.41 3.90
CA THR A 293 2.20 -10.62 3.53
C THR A 293 2.84 -9.95 4.76
N ASN A 294 3.17 -8.68 4.68
CA ASN A 294 3.94 -7.94 5.69
C ASN A 294 3.09 -7.13 6.69
N LEU A 295 1.76 -7.21 6.62
CA LEU A 295 0.87 -6.48 7.53
C LEU A 295 0.28 -7.42 8.59
N VAL A 296 0.47 -7.09 9.86
CA VAL A 296 -0.06 -7.86 11.00
C VAL A 296 -1.10 -7.00 11.71
N TYR A 297 -2.36 -7.38 11.60
CA TYR A 297 -3.45 -6.79 12.37
C TYR A 297 -3.74 -7.65 13.59
N PHE A 298 -3.96 -6.99 14.72
CA PHE A 298 -4.25 -7.69 15.98
C PHE A 298 -5.15 -6.84 16.89
N ASP A 299 -5.78 -7.51 17.85
CA ASP A 299 -6.70 -6.93 18.81
C ASP A 299 -6.30 -7.31 20.22
N ILE A 300 -6.61 -6.42 21.17
CA ILE A 300 -6.28 -6.56 22.60
C ILE A 300 -7.55 -6.52 23.47
N SER A 301 -8.65 -7.10 22.97
CA SER A 301 -9.98 -7.00 23.58
C SER A 301 -10.08 -7.48 25.04
N ASP A 302 -9.18 -8.37 25.45
CA ASP A 302 -9.13 -8.87 26.86
C ASP A 302 -8.08 -8.13 27.71
N VAL A 303 -7.43 -7.11 27.18
CA VAL A 303 -6.54 -6.19 27.90
C VAL A 303 -7.32 -4.94 28.30
N ALA A 304 -7.06 -4.33 29.46
CA ALA A 304 -7.83 -3.17 29.92
C ALA A 304 -7.42 -1.85 29.26
N LEU A 305 -6.29 -1.84 28.56
CA LEU A 305 -5.83 -0.67 27.82
C LEU A 305 -6.69 -0.45 26.55
N SER A 306 -6.99 0.79 26.26
CA SER A 306 -7.43 1.18 24.93
C SER A 306 -6.30 0.99 23.90
N ASN A 307 -6.63 0.92 22.60
CA ASN A 307 -5.63 0.83 21.54
C ASN A 307 -4.61 1.99 21.62
N GLN A 308 -5.05 3.20 22.00
CA GLN A 308 -4.14 4.35 22.13
C GLN A 308 -3.20 4.20 23.30
N GLU A 309 -3.70 3.83 24.49
CA GLU A 309 -2.86 3.59 25.67
C GLU A 309 -1.84 2.46 25.43
N PHE A 310 -2.25 1.44 24.67
CA PHE A 310 -1.34 0.36 24.28
C PHE A 310 -0.22 0.85 23.35
N VAL A 311 -0.55 1.62 22.32
CA VAL A 311 0.45 2.23 21.41
C VAL A 311 1.40 3.15 22.19
N ASP A 312 0.88 3.96 23.12
CA ASP A 312 1.68 4.85 23.94
C ASP A 312 2.63 4.08 24.86
N ALA A 313 2.17 2.96 25.46
CA ALA A 313 3.00 2.08 26.26
C ALA A 313 4.10 1.40 25.45
N MET A 314 3.78 0.92 24.25
CA MET A 314 4.75 0.38 23.29
C MET A 314 5.79 1.42 22.90
N ARG A 315 5.35 2.66 22.62
CA ARG A 315 6.24 3.78 22.30
C ARG A 315 7.18 4.14 23.44
N ALA A 316 6.68 4.09 24.70
CA ALA A 316 7.48 4.32 25.89
C ALA A 316 8.60 3.27 26.06
N ASP A 317 8.38 2.06 25.57
CA ASP A 317 9.37 0.98 25.56
C ASP A 317 10.19 0.93 24.23
N GLY A 318 10.10 1.97 23.38
CA GLY A 318 10.91 2.13 22.16
C GLY A 318 10.44 1.34 20.95
N VAL A 319 9.22 0.82 20.97
CA VAL A 319 8.58 0.11 19.84
C VAL A 319 7.45 0.96 19.28
N LEU A 320 7.45 1.15 17.96
CA LEU A 320 6.44 1.97 17.25
C LEU A 320 5.53 1.08 16.43
N ILE A 321 4.23 1.15 16.68
CA ILE A 321 3.15 0.52 15.91
C ILE A 321 2.07 1.55 15.58
N SER A 322 1.06 1.19 14.80
CA SER A 322 -0.02 2.10 14.39
C SER A 322 -1.40 1.61 14.82
N ILE A 323 -2.35 2.55 14.86
CA ILE A 323 -3.79 2.27 14.80
C ILE A 323 -4.26 2.65 13.41
N LEU A 324 -4.83 1.71 12.67
CA LEU A 324 -5.37 1.94 11.35
C LEU A 324 -6.69 1.21 11.17
N GLY A 325 -7.71 1.90 10.67
CA GLY A 325 -9.07 1.33 10.59
C GLY A 325 -9.66 0.93 11.95
N GLY A 326 -9.22 1.60 13.05
CA GLY A 326 -9.65 1.30 14.42
C GLY A 326 -8.97 0.09 15.07
N ARG A 327 -8.07 -0.60 14.36
CA ARG A 327 -7.34 -1.80 14.82
C ARG A 327 -5.86 -1.50 15.01
N LEU A 328 -5.19 -2.25 15.89
CA LEU A 328 -3.74 -2.23 16.01
C LEU A 328 -3.11 -2.88 14.77
N ARG A 329 -2.08 -2.24 14.24
CA ARG A 329 -1.34 -2.74 13.07
C ARG A 329 0.16 -2.61 13.30
N ALA A 330 0.88 -3.69 13.06
CA ALA A 330 2.32 -3.72 12.87
C ALA A 330 2.66 -4.05 11.42
N CYS A 331 3.70 -3.44 10.88
CA CYS A 331 4.17 -3.64 9.52
C CYS A 331 5.64 -4.05 9.52
N THR A 332 5.96 -5.21 8.97
CA THR A 332 7.35 -5.66 8.81
C THR A 332 7.93 -5.14 7.50
N HIS A 333 9.20 -4.80 7.50
CA HIS A 333 9.89 -4.22 6.35
C HIS A 333 11.40 -4.38 6.47
N LEU A 334 12.15 -3.96 5.46
CA LEU A 334 13.58 -4.20 5.28
C LEU A 334 14.47 -3.74 6.45
N ASP A 335 14.04 -2.77 7.25
CA ASP A 335 14.80 -2.26 8.40
C ASP A 335 14.44 -3.01 9.71
N VAL A 336 13.62 -4.06 9.64
CA VAL A 336 13.18 -4.84 10.80
C VAL A 336 13.71 -6.26 10.71
N THR A 337 14.61 -6.60 11.62
CA THR A 337 15.21 -7.95 11.69
C THR A 337 14.36 -8.92 12.50
N THR A 338 14.60 -10.22 12.33
CA THR A 338 13.96 -11.27 13.15
C THR A 338 14.23 -11.10 14.65
N ALA A 339 15.42 -10.64 15.03
CA ALA A 339 15.75 -10.35 16.43
C ALA A 339 14.90 -9.19 16.98
N MET A 340 14.67 -8.14 16.18
CA MET A 340 13.78 -7.04 16.55
C MET A 340 12.32 -7.50 16.71
N ILE A 341 11.86 -8.47 15.91
CA ILE A 341 10.52 -9.06 16.09
C ILE A 341 10.42 -9.80 17.43
N GLN A 342 11.44 -10.57 17.82
CA GLN A 342 11.47 -11.25 19.10
C GLN A 342 11.47 -10.25 20.25
N GLU A 343 12.28 -9.18 20.19
CA GLU A 343 12.28 -8.10 21.18
C GLU A 343 10.91 -7.39 21.25
N ALA A 344 10.27 -7.09 20.10
CA ALA A 344 8.95 -6.49 20.08
C ALA A 344 7.90 -7.36 20.77
N LEU A 345 7.95 -8.68 20.59
CA LEU A 345 7.07 -9.63 21.28
C LEU A 345 7.29 -9.62 22.79
N GLU A 346 8.53 -9.49 23.27
CA GLU A 346 8.84 -9.35 24.70
C GLU A 346 8.26 -8.04 25.26
N VAL A 347 8.42 -6.93 24.52
CA VAL A 347 7.85 -5.64 24.91
C VAL A 347 6.31 -5.73 24.99
N ILE A 348 5.65 -6.32 24.00
CA ILE A 348 4.20 -6.52 24.00
C ILE A 348 3.76 -7.33 25.21
N ARG A 349 4.44 -8.45 25.50
CA ARG A 349 4.15 -9.28 26.68
C ARG A 349 4.25 -8.48 27.96
N ASN A 350 5.33 -7.73 28.14
CA ASN A 350 5.55 -6.90 29.33
C ASN A 350 4.49 -5.80 29.49
N VAL A 351 4.01 -5.19 28.40
CA VAL A 351 2.92 -4.20 28.44
C VAL A 351 1.62 -4.86 28.93
N VAL A 352 1.27 -6.03 28.40
CA VAL A 352 0.07 -6.77 28.80
C VAL A 352 0.15 -7.26 30.26
N GLU A 353 1.31 -7.75 30.70
CA GLU A 353 1.53 -8.22 32.08
C GLU A 353 1.46 -7.06 33.10
N ARG A 354 2.03 -5.90 32.77
CA ARG A 354 1.93 -4.69 33.61
C ARG A 354 0.48 -4.24 33.80
N ASP A 355 -0.33 -4.26 32.73
CA ASP A 355 -1.77 -3.96 32.82
C ASP A 355 -2.49 -4.97 33.72
N THR A 356 -2.24 -6.26 33.53
CA THR A 356 -2.85 -7.34 34.31
C THR A 356 -2.52 -7.21 35.76
N ALA A 357 -1.25 -6.95 36.12
CA ALA A 357 -0.82 -6.75 37.54
C ALA A 357 -1.48 -5.52 38.16
N ALA A 358 -1.59 -4.42 37.43
CA ALA A 358 -2.28 -3.21 37.89
C ALA A 358 -3.78 -3.44 38.15
N ARG A 359 -4.44 -4.31 37.39
CA ARG A 359 -5.84 -4.71 37.59
C ARG A 359 -6.03 -5.53 38.88
N ILE A 360 -5.15 -6.52 39.07
CA ILE A 360 -5.19 -7.36 40.29
C ILE A 360 -4.98 -6.50 41.53
N GLY A 361 -3.99 -5.59 41.52
CA GLY A 361 -3.74 -4.67 42.63
C GLY A 361 -4.92 -3.75 42.96
N ARG A 362 -5.63 -3.25 41.97
CA ARG A 362 -6.85 -2.42 42.17
C ARG A 362 -8.02 -3.22 42.74
N ARG A 363 -8.19 -4.49 42.33
CA ARG A 363 -9.23 -5.38 42.89
C ARG A 363 -8.97 -5.82 44.33
N ALA A 364 -7.72 -5.87 44.77
CA ALA A 364 -7.35 -6.24 46.11
C ALA A 364 -7.48 -5.07 47.14
N GLN A 365 -7.73 -3.84 46.65
CA GLN A 365 -7.91 -2.62 47.46
C GLN A 365 -9.39 -2.22 47.65
N VAL A 366 -10.32 -2.94 47.04
CA VAL A 366 -11.77 -2.79 47.16
C VAL A 366 -12.32 -3.97 47.99
#